data_32d55da522cd873b83660b49324d6b66
#
_entry.id   32d55da522cd873b83660b49324d6b66
#
_cell.length_a   1.000
_cell.length_b   1.000
_cell.length_c   1.000
_cell.angle_alpha   90.00
_cell.angle_beta   90.00
_cell.angle_gamma   90.00
#
_symmetry.space_group_name_H-M   'P 1'
#
loop_
_entity.id
_entity.type
_entity.pdbx_description
1 polymer ?
#
loop_
_entity_poly.entity_id
_entity_poly.type
_entity_poly.pdbx_seq_one_letter_code
_entity_poly.pdbx_strand_id
1 'polypeptide(L)'
;MAKILVVDDEIGIRELLSDILTDEGYAVETAENAETARRRISAEEFDLILLDIWMPDTDGVSLLKELKVRNLLHCPVLMMSGHATIETAVEATKFGALACLEKPISMQKLLESVRHGLEVCDRIRAMAKYRPDQPEEKPIPVVPIPTLPEPVKEELPVFNVRGTDITIDFTSTLKDVRETTERAYLKALMNYENNQMTRVAKRAGLERTHLYRKLKALGIPIPRHTDKPEDDVENAE
;
A
#
# COMPACT_ATOMS: atom_id res chain seq x y z
N MET A 1 8.33 -32.09 7.41
CA MET A 1 7.06 -31.96 6.70
C MET A 1 6.61 -30.53 6.92
N ALA A 2 6.40 -29.76 5.87
CA ALA A 2 6.01 -28.34 6.02
C ALA A 2 4.57 -28.25 6.54
N LYS A 3 4.33 -27.32 7.48
CA LYS A 3 3.03 -27.10 8.13
C LYS A 3 2.37 -25.83 7.60
N ILE A 4 1.17 -25.98 7.05
CA ILE A 4 0.42 -24.91 6.39
C ILE A 4 -0.87 -24.63 7.16
N LEU A 5 -1.17 -23.36 7.41
CA LEU A 5 -2.45 -22.93 7.96
C LEU A 5 -3.34 -22.40 6.83
N VAL A 6 -4.55 -22.93 6.71
CA VAL A 6 -5.59 -22.44 5.78
C VAL A 6 -6.67 -21.72 6.58
N VAL A 7 -6.85 -20.43 6.30
CA VAL A 7 -7.83 -19.57 6.95
C VAL A 7 -8.86 -19.11 5.92
N ASP A 8 -10.08 -19.55 6.06
CA ASP A 8 -11.19 -19.25 5.14
C ASP A 8 -12.51 -19.50 5.88
N ASP A 9 -13.55 -18.70 5.71
CA ASP A 9 -14.83 -18.92 6.38
C ASP A 9 -15.67 -20.00 5.69
N GLU A 10 -15.44 -20.25 4.39
CA GLU A 10 -16.13 -21.27 3.62
C GLU A 10 -15.57 -22.68 3.90
N ILE A 11 -16.38 -23.54 4.52
CA ILE A 11 -15.97 -24.91 4.86
C ILE A 11 -15.53 -25.71 3.63
N GLY A 12 -16.24 -25.58 2.50
CA GLY A 12 -15.91 -26.30 1.26
C GLY A 12 -14.57 -25.90 0.67
N ILE A 13 -14.19 -24.63 0.79
CA ILE A 13 -12.87 -24.14 0.35
C ILE A 13 -11.78 -24.68 1.28
N ARG A 14 -12.00 -24.66 2.61
CA ARG A 14 -11.03 -25.21 3.57
C ARG A 14 -10.77 -26.68 3.35
N GLU A 15 -11.84 -27.49 3.16
CA GLU A 15 -11.72 -28.92 2.89
C GLU A 15 -10.98 -29.19 1.58
N LEU A 16 -11.38 -28.52 0.49
CA LEU A 16 -10.72 -28.66 -0.82
C LEU A 16 -9.23 -28.34 -0.75
N LEU A 17 -8.87 -27.21 -0.15
CA LEU A 17 -7.46 -26.80 -0.03
C LEU A 17 -6.69 -27.76 0.88
N SER A 18 -7.31 -28.22 1.97
CA SER A 18 -6.71 -29.20 2.88
C SER A 18 -6.41 -30.52 2.18
N ASP A 19 -7.36 -31.04 1.41
CA ASP A 19 -7.19 -32.29 0.66
C ASP A 19 -6.05 -32.17 -0.36
N ILE A 20 -6.08 -31.13 -1.20
CA ILE A 20 -5.03 -30.89 -2.20
C ILE A 20 -3.64 -30.79 -1.57
N LEU A 21 -3.52 -30.05 -0.49
CA LEU A 21 -2.21 -29.82 0.15
C LEU A 21 -1.73 -31.06 0.92
N THR A 22 -2.65 -31.84 1.49
CA THR A 22 -2.33 -33.10 2.17
C THR A 22 -1.88 -34.16 1.17
N ASP A 23 -2.51 -34.23 0.01
CA ASP A 23 -2.08 -35.13 -1.08
C ASP A 23 -0.67 -34.79 -1.59
N GLU A 24 -0.29 -33.52 -1.55
CA GLU A 24 1.07 -33.08 -1.89
C GLU A 24 2.10 -33.29 -0.73
N GLY A 25 1.65 -33.88 0.38
CA GLY A 25 2.50 -34.26 1.51
C GLY A 25 2.76 -33.15 2.52
N TYR A 26 1.91 -32.12 2.61
CA TYR A 26 2.00 -31.07 3.62
C TYR A 26 1.14 -31.42 4.86
N ALA A 27 1.52 -30.94 6.03
CA ALA A 27 0.66 -30.95 7.20
C ALA A 27 -0.25 -29.74 7.16
N VAL A 28 -1.57 -29.94 7.18
CA VAL A 28 -2.53 -28.84 7.04
C VAL A 28 -3.34 -28.69 8.31
N GLU A 29 -3.42 -27.45 8.80
CA GLU A 29 -4.34 -27.01 9.83
C GLU A 29 -5.31 -25.99 9.24
N THR A 30 -6.52 -25.94 9.75
CA THR A 30 -7.55 -25.03 9.22
C THR A 30 -8.09 -24.11 10.30
N ALA A 31 -8.51 -22.89 9.92
CA ALA A 31 -9.22 -21.97 10.79
C ALA A 31 -10.40 -21.35 10.01
N GLU A 32 -11.56 -21.30 10.66
CA GLU A 32 -12.80 -20.81 10.06
C GLU A 32 -13.01 -19.30 10.21
N ASN A 33 -12.16 -18.62 10.99
CA ASN A 33 -12.25 -17.19 11.23
C ASN A 33 -10.94 -16.63 11.79
N ALA A 34 -10.86 -15.31 11.90
CA ALA A 34 -9.66 -14.62 12.37
C ALA A 34 -9.34 -14.96 13.85
N GLU A 35 -10.33 -15.19 14.69
CA GLU A 35 -10.09 -15.55 16.10
C GLU A 35 -9.42 -16.92 16.24
N THR A 36 -9.91 -17.91 15.53
CA THR A 36 -9.30 -19.24 15.50
C THR A 36 -7.91 -19.21 14.89
N ALA A 37 -7.71 -18.42 13.82
CA ALA A 37 -6.40 -18.21 13.21
C ALA A 37 -5.40 -17.60 14.21
N ARG A 38 -5.78 -16.56 14.96
CA ARG A 38 -4.92 -15.95 16.01
C ARG A 38 -4.51 -16.97 17.07
N ARG A 39 -5.45 -17.76 17.55
CA ARG A 39 -5.15 -18.79 18.56
C ARG A 39 -4.13 -19.80 18.05
N ARG A 40 -4.33 -20.31 16.82
CA ARG A 40 -3.41 -21.29 16.22
C ARG A 40 -2.02 -20.70 15.98
N ILE A 41 -1.93 -19.51 15.39
CA ILE A 41 -0.65 -18.83 15.12
C ILE A 41 0.10 -18.50 16.42
N SER A 42 -0.62 -18.25 17.52
CA SER A 42 0.01 -18.02 18.83
C SER A 42 0.46 -19.28 19.52
N ALA A 43 -0.14 -20.42 19.20
CA ALA A 43 0.14 -21.71 19.84
C ALA A 43 1.18 -22.55 19.10
N GLU A 44 1.30 -22.37 17.80
CA GLU A 44 2.07 -23.24 16.92
C GLU A 44 2.79 -22.47 15.83
N GLU A 45 3.91 -22.98 15.36
CA GLU A 45 4.64 -22.42 14.22
C GLU A 45 4.14 -23.03 12.92
N PHE A 46 3.97 -22.17 11.92
CA PHE A 46 3.61 -22.55 10.56
C PHE A 46 4.74 -22.17 9.59
N ASP A 47 4.81 -22.89 8.48
CA ASP A 47 5.75 -22.61 7.39
C ASP A 47 5.13 -21.69 6.33
N LEU A 48 3.81 -21.69 6.24
CA LEU A 48 3.02 -20.88 5.31
C LEU A 48 1.61 -20.68 5.85
N ILE A 49 1.02 -19.52 5.55
CA ILE A 49 -0.39 -19.24 5.84
C ILE A 49 -1.09 -18.89 4.51
N LEU A 50 -2.18 -19.58 4.22
CA LEU A 50 -3.18 -19.19 3.22
C LEU A 50 -4.29 -18.46 3.94
N LEU A 51 -4.56 -17.19 3.58
CA LEU A 51 -5.49 -16.34 4.32
C LEU A 51 -6.49 -15.71 3.37
N ASP A 52 -7.79 -15.99 3.59
CA ASP A 52 -8.85 -15.31 2.85
C ASP A 52 -8.93 -13.83 3.26
N ILE A 53 -9.21 -12.98 2.29
CA ILE A 53 -9.42 -11.54 2.53
C ILE A 53 -10.80 -11.30 3.13
N TRP A 54 -11.83 -11.95 2.61
CA TRP A 54 -13.21 -11.68 2.97
C TRP A 54 -13.73 -12.69 3.99
N MET A 55 -13.66 -12.34 5.26
CA MET A 55 -14.23 -13.11 6.36
C MET A 55 -15.22 -12.25 7.14
N PRO A 56 -16.32 -12.83 7.66
CA PRO A 56 -17.42 -12.07 8.26
C PRO A 56 -17.05 -11.37 9.58
N ASP A 57 -16.07 -11.88 10.31
CA ASP A 57 -15.67 -11.36 11.63
C ASP A 57 -14.58 -10.28 11.53
N THR A 58 -13.57 -10.51 10.73
CA THR A 58 -12.44 -9.58 10.53
C THR A 58 -11.87 -9.83 9.14
N ASP A 59 -11.68 -8.78 8.35
CA ASP A 59 -11.05 -8.96 7.04
C ASP A 59 -9.59 -9.43 7.18
N GLY A 60 -9.16 -10.28 6.23
CA GLY A 60 -7.83 -10.91 6.28
C GLY A 60 -6.68 -9.92 6.23
N VAL A 61 -6.85 -8.75 5.59
CA VAL A 61 -5.80 -7.71 5.54
C VAL A 61 -5.63 -7.09 6.92
N SER A 62 -6.72 -6.86 7.65
CA SER A 62 -6.68 -6.38 9.04
C SER A 62 -6.04 -7.39 9.98
N LEU A 63 -6.34 -8.68 9.81
CA LEU A 63 -5.67 -9.75 10.56
C LEU A 63 -4.15 -9.79 10.26
N LEU A 64 -3.75 -9.69 9.00
CA LEU A 64 -2.35 -9.65 8.60
C LEU A 64 -1.60 -8.47 9.24
N LYS A 65 -2.20 -7.27 9.22
CA LYS A 65 -1.67 -6.07 9.88
C LYS A 65 -1.46 -6.29 11.38
N GLU A 66 -2.46 -6.84 12.04
CA GLU A 66 -2.43 -7.15 13.48
C GLU A 66 -1.29 -8.12 13.82
N LEU A 67 -1.20 -9.24 13.09
CA LEU A 67 -0.16 -10.26 13.30
C LEU A 67 1.24 -9.69 13.10
N LYS A 68 1.41 -8.81 12.11
CA LYS A 68 2.68 -8.14 11.85
C LYS A 68 3.06 -7.18 12.96
N VAL A 69 2.14 -6.32 13.42
CA VAL A 69 2.38 -5.37 14.52
C VAL A 69 2.72 -6.09 15.82
N ARG A 70 2.09 -7.23 16.08
CA ARG A 70 2.37 -8.06 17.28
C ARG A 70 3.62 -8.93 17.13
N ASN A 71 4.29 -8.89 16.00
CA ASN A 71 5.45 -9.74 15.69
C ASN A 71 5.17 -11.26 15.85
N LEU A 72 3.94 -11.67 15.51
CA LEU A 72 3.50 -13.07 15.52
C LEU A 72 3.67 -13.76 14.17
N LEU A 73 4.03 -13.00 13.13
CA LEU A 73 4.16 -13.49 11.77
C LEU A 73 5.62 -13.86 11.49
N HIS A 74 5.92 -15.16 11.55
CA HIS A 74 7.26 -15.71 11.32
C HIS A 74 7.39 -16.51 10.02
N CYS A 75 6.31 -16.57 9.23
CA CYS A 75 6.26 -17.27 7.96
C CYS A 75 5.57 -16.42 6.88
N PRO A 76 5.79 -16.73 5.59
CA PRO A 76 5.10 -16.08 4.49
C PRO A 76 3.58 -16.27 4.56
N VAL A 77 2.84 -15.26 4.06
CA VAL A 77 1.38 -15.28 3.94
C VAL A 77 1.00 -15.12 2.48
N LEU A 78 0.15 -16.01 1.98
CA LEU A 78 -0.52 -15.91 0.69
C LEU A 78 -1.98 -15.50 0.95
N MET A 79 -2.39 -14.38 0.41
CA MET A 79 -3.78 -13.94 0.49
C MET A 79 -4.63 -14.62 -0.58
N MET A 80 -5.89 -14.88 -0.28
CA MET A 80 -6.88 -15.40 -1.23
C MET A 80 -8.03 -14.41 -1.33
N SER A 81 -8.57 -14.18 -2.52
CA SER A 81 -9.67 -13.23 -2.70
C SER A 81 -10.61 -13.63 -3.84
N GLY A 82 -11.91 -13.57 -3.61
CA GLY A 82 -12.93 -13.74 -4.66
C GLY A 82 -13.09 -12.50 -5.56
N HIS A 83 -12.64 -11.33 -5.10
CA HIS A 83 -12.67 -10.06 -5.82
C HIS A 83 -11.35 -9.32 -5.57
N ALA A 84 -10.26 -9.85 -6.15
CA ALA A 84 -8.96 -9.19 -6.04
C ALA A 84 -8.96 -7.92 -6.88
N THR A 85 -9.18 -6.76 -6.25
CA THR A 85 -8.85 -5.50 -6.90
C THR A 85 -7.35 -5.27 -6.81
N ILE A 86 -6.80 -4.54 -7.77
CA ILE A 86 -5.37 -4.15 -7.75
C ILE A 86 -5.03 -3.45 -6.42
N GLU A 87 -5.96 -2.65 -5.90
CA GLU A 87 -5.82 -1.93 -4.64
C GLU A 87 -5.65 -2.87 -3.44
N THR A 88 -6.49 -3.91 -3.34
CA THR A 88 -6.45 -4.89 -2.25
C THR A 88 -5.17 -5.72 -2.29
N ALA A 89 -4.72 -6.12 -3.49
CA ALA A 89 -3.47 -6.86 -3.67
C ALA A 89 -2.25 -6.00 -3.30
N VAL A 90 -2.25 -4.72 -3.70
CA VAL A 90 -1.18 -3.76 -3.34
C VAL A 90 -1.18 -3.51 -1.83
N GLU A 91 -2.34 -3.38 -1.21
CA GLU A 91 -2.44 -3.19 0.24
C GLU A 91 -1.90 -4.40 0.99
N ALA A 92 -2.34 -5.62 0.65
CA ALA A 92 -1.85 -6.84 1.25
C ALA A 92 -0.31 -6.97 1.15
N THR A 93 0.26 -6.65 -0.02
CA THR A 93 1.71 -6.68 -0.24
C THR A 93 2.45 -5.66 0.64
N LYS A 94 1.92 -4.44 0.82
CA LYS A 94 2.49 -3.43 1.73
C LYS A 94 2.57 -3.93 3.19
N PHE A 95 1.62 -4.76 3.60
CA PHE A 95 1.59 -5.34 4.95
C PHE A 95 2.34 -6.66 5.07
N GLY A 96 2.99 -7.11 4.01
CA GLY A 96 3.91 -8.24 4.04
C GLY A 96 3.33 -9.56 3.55
N ALA A 97 2.19 -9.55 2.84
CA ALA A 97 1.76 -10.69 2.07
C ALA A 97 2.76 -10.97 0.93
N LEU A 98 3.08 -12.23 0.73
CA LEU A 98 4.00 -12.66 -0.33
C LEU A 98 3.34 -12.56 -1.71
N ALA A 99 2.07 -12.93 -1.80
CA ALA A 99 1.27 -12.84 -3.01
C ALA A 99 -0.24 -12.83 -2.69
N CYS A 100 -1.05 -12.48 -3.69
CA CYS A 100 -2.51 -12.58 -3.64
C CYS A 100 -2.99 -13.53 -4.75
N LEU A 101 -3.80 -14.52 -4.38
CA LEU A 101 -4.41 -15.51 -5.25
C LEU A 101 -5.86 -15.16 -5.48
N GLU A 102 -6.26 -15.03 -6.73
CA GLU A 102 -7.66 -14.76 -7.09
C GLU A 102 -8.46 -16.07 -7.15
N LYS A 103 -9.58 -16.14 -6.45
CA LYS A 103 -10.56 -17.23 -6.51
C LYS A 103 -11.43 -17.09 -7.78
N PRO A 104 -11.69 -18.17 -8.55
CA PRO A 104 -11.33 -19.56 -8.27
C PRO A 104 -9.85 -19.87 -8.54
N ILE A 105 -9.17 -20.46 -7.55
CA ILE A 105 -7.75 -20.74 -7.61
C ILE A 105 -7.53 -22.06 -8.37
N SER A 106 -6.76 -22.00 -9.46
CA SER A 106 -6.38 -23.25 -10.14
C SER A 106 -5.38 -24.04 -9.29
N MET A 107 -5.48 -25.35 -9.28
CA MET A 107 -4.58 -26.25 -8.55
C MET A 107 -3.10 -25.95 -8.88
N GLN A 108 -2.77 -25.75 -10.15
CA GLN A 108 -1.41 -25.44 -10.57
C GLN A 108 -0.88 -24.15 -9.92
N LYS A 109 -1.69 -23.07 -9.94
CA LYS A 109 -1.32 -21.76 -9.36
C LYS A 109 -1.19 -21.84 -7.84
N LEU A 110 -2.08 -22.62 -7.19
CA LEU A 110 -2.00 -22.89 -5.76
C LEU A 110 -0.67 -23.53 -5.39
N LEU A 111 -0.35 -24.66 -6.01
CA LEU A 111 0.85 -25.45 -5.69
C LEU A 111 2.15 -24.70 -6.04
N GLU A 112 2.17 -23.94 -7.12
CA GLU A 112 3.31 -23.09 -7.49
C GLU A 112 3.54 -21.99 -6.42
N SER A 113 2.48 -21.32 -5.99
CA SER A 113 2.56 -20.27 -4.98
C SER A 113 2.95 -20.82 -3.60
N VAL A 114 2.44 -21.99 -3.23
CA VAL A 114 2.79 -22.68 -1.99
C VAL A 114 4.28 -23.08 -1.99
N ARG A 115 4.77 -23.69 -3.05
CA ARG A 115 6.22 -24.04 -3.17
C ARG A 115 7.09 -22.80 -3.05
N HIS A 116 6.75 -21.75 -3.76
CA HIS A 116 7.48 -20.47 -3.67
C HIS A 116 7.46 -19.90 -2.24
N GLY A 117 6.30 -19.94 -1.57
CA GLY A 117 6.17 -19.48 -0.18
C GLY A 117 7.07 -20.28 0.77
N LEU A 118 7.08 -21.59 0.64
CA LEU A 118 7.94 -22.46 1.47
C LEU A 118 9.43 -22.21 1.23
N GLU A 119 9.86 -21.99 -0.01
CA GLU A 119 11.25 -21.61 -0.32
C GLU A 119 11.62 -20.27 0.32
N VAL A 120 10.71 -19.31 0.37
CA VAL A 120 10.92 -18.03 1.07
C VAL A 120 11.02 -18.25 2.58
N CYS A 121 10.18 -19.11 3.17
CA CYS A 121 10.25 -19.47 4.58
C CYS A 121 11.61 -20.08 4.95
N ASP A 122 12.08 -21.03 4.16
CA ASP A 122 13.38 -21.67 4.38
C ASP A 122 14.53 -20.67 4.32
N ARG A 123 14.49 -19.72 3.39
CA ARG A 123 15.48 -18.63 3.31
C ARG A 123 15.45 -17.73 4.55
N ILE A 124 14.28 -17.35 5.04
CA ILE A 124 14.12 -16.55 6.26
C ILE A 124 14.71 -17.30 7.46
N ARG A 125 14.40 -18.60 7.59
CA ARG A 125 14.93 -19.43 8.67
C ARG A 125 16.44 -19.64 8.56
N ALA A 126 16.98 -19.81 7.36
CA ALA A 126 18.42 -19.93 7.14
C ALA A 126 19.15 -18.64 7.54
N MET A 127 18.61 -17.48 7.19
CA MET A 127 19.15 -16.17 7.58
C MET A 127 19.07 -15.96 9.10
N ALA A 128 17.99 -16.38 9.74
CA ALA A 128 17.84 -16.29 11.20
C ALA A 128 18.80 -17.22 11.97
N LYS A 129 19.19 -18.34 11.37
CA LYS A 129 20.20 -19.26 11.91
C LYS A 129 21.62 -18.81 11.64
N TYR A 130 21.85 -18.00 10.61
CA TYR A 130 23.13 -17.39 10.32
C TYR A 130 23.33 -16.22 11.28
N ARG A 131 23.70 -16.52 12.55
CA ARG A 131 24.52 -15.62 13.36
C ARG A 131 25.91 -15.71 12.78
N PRO A 132 26.48 -14.63 12.20
CA PRO A 132 27.92 -14.61 12.04
C PRO A 132 28.51 -14.86 13.43
N ASP A 133 29.34 -15.91 13.58
CA ASP A 133 30.13 -16.11 14.75
C ASP A 133 30.64 -14.76 15.21
N GLN A 134 30.36 -14.41 16.46
CA GLN A 134 31.00 -13.25 17.05
C GLN A 134 32.51 -13.53 16.90
N PRO A 135 33.26 -12.70 16.19
CA PRO A 135 34.69 -12.81 16.24
C PRO A 135 35.05 -12.67 17.72
N GLU A 136 35.74 -13.67 18.28
CA GLU A 136 36.42 -13.50 19.56
C GLU A 136 37.15 -12.14 19.49
N GLU A 137 36.76 -11.21 20.35
CA GLU A 137 37.41 -9.92 20.47
C GLU A 137 38.89 -10.18 20.89
N LYS A 138 39.74 -10.39 19.90
CA LYS A 138 41.14 -10.08 20.09
C LYS A 138 41.25 -8.58 20.23
N PRO A 139 41.86 -8.05 21.30
CA PRO A 139 41.97 -6.61 21.50
C PRO A 139 42.64 -6.00 20.27
N ILE A 140 41.88 -5.33 19.46
CA ILE A 140 42.37 -4.55 18.32
C ILE A 140 43.12 -3.35 18.91
N PRO A 141 44.38 -3.07 18.47
CA PRO A 141 45.06 -1.85 18.88
C PRO A 141 44.15 -0.66 18.56
N VAL A 142 43.87 0.16 19.55
CA VAL A 142 43.04 1.37 19.43
C VAL A 142 43.75 2.33 18.46
N VAL A 143 43.44 2.22 17.18
CA VAL A 143 43.72 3.28 16.22
C VAL A 143 42.70 4.38 16.50
N PRO A 144 43.07 5.66 16.62
CA PRO A 144 42.12 6.73 16.85
C PRO A 144 41.05 6.67 15.72
N ILE A 145 39.81 6.38 16.09
CA ILE A 145 38.68 6.42 15.16
C ILE A 145 38.57 7.85 14.68
N PRO A 146 38.68 8.11 13.36
CA PRO A 146 38.23 9.39 12.83
C PRO A 146 36.79 9.58 13.32
N THR A 147 36.49 10.68 13.97
CA THR A 147 35.15 11.06 14.38
C THR A 147 34.20 10.76 13.23
N LEU A 148 33.24 9.80 13.49
CA LEU A 148 32.15 9.54 12.57
C LEU A 148 31.55 10.89 12.21
N PRO A 149 31.37 11.22 10.91
CA PRO A 149 30.58 12.36 10.55
C PRO A 149 29.22 12.21 11.23
N GLU A 150 28.72 13.30 11.80
CA GLU A 150 27.39 13.36 12.38
C GLU A 150 26.40 12.69 11.45
N PRO A 151 25.36 12.00 11.96
CA PRO A 151 24.40 11.31 11.12
C PRO A 151 23.92 12.31 10.08
N VAL A 152 24.29 12.05 8.84
CA VAL A 152 23.76 12.79 7.68
C VAL A 152 22.26 12.64 7.82
N LYS A 153 21.57 13.74 8.09
CA LYS A 153 20.11 13.78 7.98
C LYS A 153 19.83 13.31 6.57
N GLU A 154 19.27 12.11 6.43
CA GLU A 154 18.77 11.66 5.13
C GLU A 154 17.82 12.75 4.65
N GLU A 155 18.25 13.57 3.74
CA GLU A 155 17.39 14.53 3.07
C GLU A 155 16.38 13.68 2.32
N LEU A 156 15.13 13.69 2.80
CA LEU A 156 14.06 13.01 2.13
C LEU A 156 13.96 13.51 0.70
N PRO A 157 13.80 12.61 -0.30
CA PRO A 157 13.78 13.02 -1.69
C PRO A 157 12.66 14.05 -1.92
N VAL A 158 13.01 15.09 -2.64
CA VAL A 158 12.14 16.22 -2.97
C VAL A 158 11.72 16.09 -4.43
N PHE A 159 10.43 16.16 -4.70
CA PHE A 159 9.88 16.13 -6.05
C PHE A 159 9.41 17.50 -6.50
N ASN A 160 9.92 17.95 -7.63
CA ASN A 160 9.43 19.15 -8.30
C ASN A 160 8.39 18.77 -9.36
N VAL A 161 7.20 19.35 -9.27
CA VAL A 161 6.14 19.15 -10.27
C VAL A 161 6.46 20.04 -11.48
N ARG A 162 6.74 19.42 -12.64
CA ARG A 162 7.16 20.09 -13.86
C ARG A 162 6.18 21.21 -14.27
N GLY A 163 6.69 22.43 -14.41
CA GLY A 163 5.88 23.59 -14.81
C GLY A 163 5.14 24.29 -13.66
N THR A 164 5.47 23.97 -12.42
CA THR A 164 4.93 24.64 -11.23
C THR A 164 6.05 24.87 -10.22
N ASP A 165 5.86 25.87 -9.33
CA ASP A 165 6.78 26.11 -8.21
C ASP A 165 6.50 25.22 -7.00
N ILE A 166 5.94 24.02 -7.22
CA ILE A 166 5.58 23.09 -6.14
C ILE A 166 6.72 22.13 -5.91
N THR A 167 7.21 22.15 -4.70
CA THR A 167 8.11 21.16 -4.13
C THR A 167 7.32 20.29 -3.18
N ILE A 168 7.34 18.98 -3.40
CA ILE A 168 6.70 17.98 -2.54
C ILE A 168 7.81 17.22 -1.84
N ASP A 169 7.81 17.24 -0.52
CA ASP A 169 8.67 16.42 0.32
C ASP A 169 7.87 15.32 1.03
N PHE A 170 8.57 14.29 1.51
CA PHE A 170 7.92 13.18 2.21
C PHE A 170 7.56 13.49 3.67
N THR A 171 7.81 14.72 4.16
CA THR A 171 7.35 15.16 5.47
C THR A 171 5.89 15.60 5.45
N SER A 172 5.39 15.93 4.24
CA SER A 172 4.01 16.36 4.02
C SER A 172 3.03 15.20 4.05
N THR A 173 1.86 15.41 4.64
CA THR A 173 0.80 14.39 4.57
C THR A 173 0.22 14.28 3.16
N LEU A 174 -0.32 13.13 2.79
CA LEU A 174 -0.98 12.95 1.49
C LEU A 174 -2.11 13.97 1.26
N LYS A 175 -2.78 14.40 2.34
CA LYS A 175 -3.82 15.43 2.29
C LYS A 175 -3.22 16.79 1.88
N ASP A 176 -2.10 17.17 2.47
CA ASP A 176 -1.43 18.45 2.19
C ASP A 176 -0.86 18.47 0.78
N VAL A 177 -0.25 17.36 0.35
CA VAL A 177 0.24 17.18 -1.03
C VAL A 177 -0.89 17.33 -2.04
N ARG A 178 -2.01 16.66 -1.80
CA ARG A 178 -3.19 16.73 -2.67
C ARG A 178 -3.73 18.15 -2.74
N GLU A 179 -3.91 18.83 -1.60
CA GLU A 179 -4.44 20.19 -1.55
C GLU A 179 -3.51 21.19 -2.25
N THR A 180 -2.19 21.06 -2.03
CA THR A 180 -1.18 21.91 -2.67
C THR A 180 -1.16 21.72 -4.18
N THR A 181 -1.18 20.47 -4.65
CA THR A 181 -1.18 20.14 -6.07
C THR A 181 -2.47 20.62 -6.77
N GLU A 182 -3.63 20.39 -6.16
CA GLU A 182 -4.92 20.85 -6.69
C GLU A 182 -4.98 22.38 -6.77
N ARG A 183 -4.49 23.07 -5.74
CA ARG A 183 -4.42 24.52 -5.70
C ARG A 183 -3.56 25.10 -6.84
N ALA A 184 -2.38 24.54 -7.06
CA ALA A 184 -1.50 24.99 -8.10
C ALA A 184 -2.03 24.69 -9.50
N TYR A 185 -2.57 23.50 -9.71
CA TYR A 185 -3.19 23.13 -10.96
C TYR A 185 -4.34 24.08 -11.34
N LEU A 186 -5.25 24.36 -10.40
CA LEU A 186 -6.37 25.26 -10.68
C LEU A 186 -5.91 26.71 -10.89
N LYS A 187 -4.91 27.19 -10.16
CA LYS A 187 -4.34 28.52 -10.40
C LYS A 187 -3.70 28.62 -11.80
N ALA A 188 -2.89 27.64 -12.18
CA ALA A 188 -2.27 27.59 -13.50
C ALA A 188 -3.31 27.53 -14.62
N LEU A 189 -4.37 26.73 -14.42
CA LEU A 189 -5.45 26.61 -15.38
C LEU A 189 -6.30 27.90 -15.51
N MET A 190 -6.53 28.59 -14.41
CA MET A 190 -7.21 29.90 -14.42
C MET A 190 -6.40 30.93 -15.21
N ASN A 191 -5.10 31.00 -14.99
CA ASN A 191 -4.22 31.88 -15.75
C ASN A 191 -4.20 31.52 -17.23
N TYR A 192 -4.09 30.25 -17.57
CA TYR A 192 -4.07 29.75 -18.95
C TYR A 192 -5.37 30.07 -19.70
N GLU A 193 -6.53 29.96 -19.07
CA GLU A 193 -7.86 30.24 -19.66
C GLU A 193 -8.31 31.69 -19.42
N ASN A 194 -7.40 32.60 -19.06
CA ASN A 194 -7.68 34.02 -18.80
C ASN A 194 -8.89 34.20 -17.85
N ASN A 195 -8.98 33.39 -16.80
CA ASN A 195 -10.05 33.39 -15.81
C ASN A 195 -11.47 33.11 -16.37
N GLN A 196 -11.58 32.53 -17.57
CA GLN A 196 -12.88 32.14 -18.13
C GLN A 196 -13.41 30.88 -17.46
N MET A 197 -14.20 31.03 -16.38
CA MET A 197 -14.65 29.94 -15.50
C MET A 197 -15.33 28.78 -16.23
N THR A 198 -16.02 29.03 -17.32
CA THR A 198 -16.65 27.98 -18.14
C THR A 198 -15.62 27.11 -18.83
N ARG A 199 -14.51 27.69 -19.34
CA ARG A 199 -13.42 26.94 -19.98
C ARG A 199 -12.58 26.22 -18.93
N VAL A 200 -12.33 26.89 -17.79
CA VAL A 200 -11.63 26.27 -16.64
C VAL A 200 -12.38 25.03 -16.16
N ALA A 201 -13.69 25.12 -15.95
CA ALA A 201 -14.52 23.99 -15.52
C ALA A 201 -14.47 22.82 -16.52
N LYS A 202 -14.67 23.13 -17.82
CA LYS A 202 -14.62 22.12 -18.89
C LYS A 202 -13.26 21.41 -18.95
N ARG A 203 -12.16 22.16 -18.87
CA ARG A 203 -10.80 21.60 -18.95
C ARG A 203 -10.40 20.83 -17.68
N ALA A 204 -10.89 21.26 -16.51
CA ALA A 204 -10.71 20.57 -15.24
C ALA A 204 -11.61 19.32 -15.10
N GLY A 205 -12.53 19.07 -16.03
CA GLY A 205 -13.49 17.97 -15.93
C GLY A 205 -14.49 18.13 -14.78
N LEU A 206 -14.80 19.38 -14.39
CA LEU A 206 -15.68 19.71 -13.28
C LEU A 206 -16.93 20.46 -13.77
N GLU A 207 -18.03 20.25 -13.06
CA GLU A 207 -19.18 21.16 -13.18
C GLU A 207 -18.84 22.53 -12.62
N ARG A 208 -19.42 23.59 -13.21
CA ARG A 208 -19.14 24.97 -12.83
C ARG A 208 -19.41 25.24 -11.34
N THR A 209 -20.50 24.72 -10.80
CA THR A 209 -20.85 24.82 -9.38
C THR A 209 -19.84 24.14 -8.47
N HIS A 210 -19.34 22.98 -8.91
CA HIS A 210 -18.31 22.23 -8.17
C HIS A 210 -16.96 22.95 -8.22
N LEU A 211 -16.58 23.53 -9.36
CA LEU A 211 -15.38 24.35 -9.49
C LEU A 211 -15.39 25.52 -8.49
N TYR A 212 -16.48 26.29 -8.42
CA TYR A 212 -16.58 27.42 -7.48
C TYR A 212 -16.45 26.99 -6.02
N ARG A 213 -17.10 25.88 -5.61
CA ARG A 213 -16.94 25.34 -4.26
C ARG A 213 -15.50 24.93 -3.97
N LYS A 214 -14.84 24.30 -4.95
CA LYS A 214 -13.45 23.85 -4.82
C LYS A 214 -12.48 25.03 -4.75
N LEU A 215 -12.62 26.05 -5.57
CA LEU A 215 -11.82 27.28 -5.50
C LEU A 215 -11.95 27.95 -4.13
N LYS A 216 -13.18 28.05 -3.60
CA LYS A 216 -13.44 28.61 -2.27
C LYS A 216 -12.79 27.77 -1.16
N ALA A 217 -12.91 26.44 -1.22
CA ALA A 217 -12.31 25.52 -0.25
C ALA A 217 -10.77 25.61 -0.25
N LEU A 218 -10.16 25.81 -1.42
CA LEU A 218 -8.71 25.96 -1.58
C LEU A 218 -8.21 27.39 -1.35
N GLY A 219 -9.09 28.35 -1.01
CA GLY A 219 -8.69 29.75 -0.78
C GLY A 219 -8.19 30.47 -2.04
N ILE A 220 -8.64 30.06 -3.22
CA ILE A 220 -8.25 30.70 -4.49
C ILE A 220 -9.23 31.85 -4.77
N PRO A 221 -8.74 33.09 -4.93
CA PRO A 221 -9.59 34.23 -5.22
C PRO A 221 -10.28 34.06 -6.59
N ILE A 222 -11.57 34.28 -6.63
CA ILE A 222 -12.35 34.21 -7.86
C ILE A 222 -12.43 35.66 -8.40
N PRO A 223 -11.96 35.93 -9.62
CA PRO A 223 -12.08 37.24 -10.22
C PRO A 223 -13.57 37.64 -10.33
N ARG A 224 -13.93 38.78 -9.76
CA ARG A 224 -15.25 39.34 -9.99
C ARG A 224 -15.25 39.85 -11.41
N HIS A 225 -16.31 39.54 -12.14
CA HIS A 225 -16.56 40.07 -13.49
C HIS A 225 -16.88 41.56 -13.34
N THR A 226 -15.83 42.38 -13.36
CA THR A 226 -15.94 43.82 -13.58
C THR A 226 -15.09 44.11 -14.79
N ASP A 227 -15.76 44.58 -15.77
CA ASP A 227 -15.43 45.37 -16.96
C ASP A 227 -15.73 44.66 -18.26
N LYS A 228 -16.91 45.03 -18.73
CA LYS A 228 -17.16 45.21 -20.16
C LYS A 228 -16.31 46.40 -20.59
N PRO A 229 -15.49 46.32 -21.66
CA PRO A 229 -15.13 47.53 -22.38
C PRO A 229 -16.44 48.13 -22.94
N GLU A 230 -16.71 49.38 -22.63
CA GLU A 230 -17.67 50.20 -23.29
C GLU A 230 -17.23 50.30 -24.77
N ASP A 231 -18.03 49.68 -25.65
CA ASP A 231 -17.95 49.99 -27.08
C ASP A 231 -18.43 51.43 -27.26
N ASP A 232 -17.52 52.33 -27.50
CA ASP A 232 -17.78 53.67 -27.99
C ASP A 232 -18.55 53.57 -29.32
N VAL A 233 -19.83 53.80 -29.22
CA VAL A 233 -20.66 54.12 -30.40
C VAL A 233 -20.39 55.58 -30.73
N GLU A 234 -19.42 55.85 -31.58
CA GLU A 234 -19.28 57.15 -32.21
C GLU A 234 -20.19 57.20 -33.45
N ASN A 235 -21.31 57.85 -33.29
CA ASN A 235 -22.13 58.36 -34.37
C ASN A 235 -21.37 59.53 -35.06
N ALA A 236 -21.22 59.46 -36.34
CA ALA A 236 -21.02 60.64 -37.18
C ALA A 236 -21.78 60.45 -38.49
N GLU A 237 -22.75 61.32 -38.69
CA GLU A 237 -23.31 61.91 -39.86
C GLU A 237 -22.92 61.36 -41.24
#